data_b088f0166d7abe750a0a85c801e60be4
#
_entry.id   b088f0166d7abe750a0a85c801e60be4
#
_cell.length_a   1.000
_cell.length_b   1.000
_cell.length_c   1.000
_cell.angle_alpha   90.00
_cell.angle_beta   90.00
_cell.angle_gamma   90.00
#
_symmetry.space_group_name_H-M   'P 1'
#
loop_
_entity.id
_entity.type
_entity.pdbx_description
1 polymer ?
#
loop_
_entity_poly.entity_id
_entity_poly.type
_entity_poly.pdbx_seq_one_letter_code
_entity_poly.pdbx_strand_id
1 'polypeptide(L)'
;MKYIKCRWLLAMIMSCSLFSCTNLDEEVFDRVDAGIYYQDETSVQGAVAAIYSKAAYSYLEYFWYLQEFSADQVAWRSWNGGLWGWDEALKFALSSHTWTSESTIIRQTWENAWTTIGLCNTLITDLQAISPSSIRMTEDALNSYIAEVRTLRAWAYYNIFEIWGGALPLNISSGAEIPGSADTDFDKGCKIIYDFISQELDESVTDLMKEDGSGKTRNRMNQAANRMIKMRLLLNSEVFIKQNSYNECATLCQKILNGDYGTYSITDDYRDIYSINNVECPEVVMALAMEVGQVNTGWMRNMPFMPYNCWDYFGGTYSQSGWNCVCLAPSWDNSGNVQPYGGTDNPKSFLTDYGDKLGAVYERFHDKDIRKQNYVYNETTGNYQGIFLK
;
A
#
# COMPACT_ATOMS: atom_id res chain seq x y z
N MET A 1 75.00 -26.05 -18.49
CA MET A 1 74.02 -27.00 -17.83
C MET A 1 73.16 -26.40 -16.75
N LYS A 2 73.54 -25.35 -16.03
CA LYS A 2 72.68 -24.74 -14.97
C LYS A 2 71.46 -24.00 -15.53
N TYR A 3 71.46 -23.39 -16.68
CA TYR A 3 70.34 -22.62 -17.27
C TYR A 3 69.21 -23.50 -17.87
N ILE A 4 69.56 -24.71 -18.29
CA ILE A 4 68.57 -25.64 -18.85
C ILE A 4 67.65 -26.21 -17.76
N LYS A 5 68.20 -26.50 -16.58
CA LYS A 5 67.40 -27.00 -15.43
C LYS A 5 66.45 -25.94 -14.90
N CYS A 6 66.82 -24.65 -14.95
CA CYS A 6 65.98 -23.57 -14.49
C CYS A 6 64.75 -23.32 -15.43
N ARG A 7 64.96 -23.51 -16.75
CA ARG A 7 63.85 -23.37 -17.74
C ARG A 7 62.81 -24.49 -17.65
N TRP A 8 63.25 -25.72 -17.33
CA TRP A 8 62.32 -26.84 -17.10
C TRP A 8 61.57 -26.70 -15.79
N LEU A 9 62.16 -26.14 -14.74
CA LEU A 9 61.48 -25.85 -13.48
C LEU A 9 60.43 -24.74 -13.65
N LEU A 10 60.73 -23.70 -14.42
CA LEU A 10 59.74 -22.64 -14.75
C LEU A 10 58.61 -23.17 -15.62
N ALA A 11 58.87 -24.03 -16.60
CA ALA A 11 57.85 -24.66 -17.42
C ALA A 11 56.93 -25.59 -16.61
N MET A 12 57.48 -26.31 -15.61
CA MET A 12 56.71 -27.20 -14.72
C MET A 12 55.85 -26.41 -13.73
N ILE A 13 56.30 -25.26 -13.22
CA ILE A 13 55.53 -24.37 -12.36
C ILE A 13 54.40 -23.71 -13.18
N MET A 14 54.65 -23.35 -14.43
CA MET A 14 53.68 -22.74 -15.33
C MET A 14 52.62 -23.73 -15.80
N SER A 15 52.92 -25.05 -15.89
CA SER A 15 51.94 -26.10 -16.16
C SER A 15 51.05 -26.41 -14.98
N CYS A 16 51.53 -26.30 -13.74
CA CYS A 16 50.72 -26.57 -12.55
C CYS A 16 49.68 -25.45 -12.26
N SER A 17 49.92 -24.25 -12.75
CA SER A 17 48.98 -23.13 -12.59
C SER A 17 47.77 -23.18 -13.56
N LEU A 18 47.79 -24.10 -14.54
CA LEU A 18 46.69 -24.28 -15.50
C LEU A 18 45.67 -25.33 -15.05
N PHE A 19 45.89 -26.03 -13.95
CA PHE A 19 44.97 -27.00 -13.36
C PHE A 19 44.37 -26.54 -12.05
N SER A 20 44.28 -25.24 -11.81
CA SER A 20 43.40 -24.72 -10.78
C SER A 20 41.95 -24.88 -11.29
N CYS A 21 41.35 -26.02 -11.05
CA CYS A 21 39.91 -26.15 -11.06
C CYS A 21 39.37 -25.25 -9.91
N THR A 22 39.24 -23.98 -10.21
CA THR A 22 38.32 -23.15 -9.44
C THR A 22 36.93 -23.62 -9.84
N ASN A 23 36.27 -24.37 -8.97
CA ASN A 23 34.86 -24.54 -9.03
C ASN A 23 34.30 -23.12 -8.84
N LEU A 24 33.84 -22.51 -9.93
CA LEU A 24 33.21 -21.19 -9.95
C LEU A 24 31.72 -21.29 -9.64
N ASP A 25 31.24 -22.46 -9.24
CA ASP A 25 29.89 -22.58 -8.68
C ASP A 25 29.90 -21.83 -7.34
N GLU A 26 29.34 -20.66 -7.35
CA GLU A 26 29.17 -19.80 -6.19
C GLU A 26 28.24 -20.52 -5.22
N GLU A 27 28.79 -21.11 -4.15
CA GLU A 27 27.96 -21.59 -3.04
C GLU A 27 27.36 -20.36 -2.34
N VAL A 28 26.12 -20.05 -2.70
CA VAL A 28 25.36 -18.95 -2.11
C VAL A 28 24.93 -19.38 -0.72
N PHE A 29 25.69 -19.02 0.31
CA PHE A 29 25.40 -19.31 1.72
C PHE A 29 24.32 -18.40 2.33
N ASP A 30 23.92 -17.35 1.65
CA ASP A 30 22.97 -16.34 2.11
C ASP A 30 21.55 -16.50 1.53
N ARG A 31 21.35 -17.49 0.65
CA ARG A 31 20.04 -17.85 0.09
C ARG A 31 19.72 -19.31 0.34
N VAL A 32 18.52 -19.55 0.86
CA VAL A 32 17.96 -20.90 0.88
C VAL A 32 17.51 -21.24 -0.54
N ASP A 33 17.99 -22.36 -1.08
CA ASP A 33 17.53 -22.86 -2.38
C ASP A 33 16.00 -23.02 -2.36
N ALA A 34 15.32 -22.53 -3.41
CA ALA A 34 13.87 -22.60 -3.50
C ALA A 34 13.35 -24.05 -3.36
N GLY A 35 14.06 -25.03 -3.93
CA GLY A 35 13.72 -26.44 -3.80
C GLY A 35 13.88 -27.02 -2.39
N ILE A 36 14.65 -26.35 -1.52
CA ILE A 36 14.78 -26.71 -0.11
C ILE A 36 13.75 -25.95 0.75
N TYR A 37 13.45 -24.71 0.38
CA TYR A 37 12.51 -23.85 1.14
C TYR A 37 11.06 -24.29 0.96
N TYR A 38 10.61 -24.47 -0.28
CA TYR A 38 9.23 -24.86 -0.57
C TYR A 38 9.08 -26.39 -0.54
N GLN A 39 8.52 -26.91 0.54
CA GLN A 39 8.31 -28.34 0.75
C GLN A 39 6.85 -28.77 0.72
N ASP A 40 5.94 -27.81 0.94
CA ASP A 40 4.51 -28.00 1.01
C ASP A 40 3.76 -26.66 0.87
N GLU A 41 2.44 -26.75 0.86
CA GLU A 41 1.57 -25.57 0.79
C GLU A 41 1.82 -24.58 1.93
N THR A 42 2.17 -25.04 3.15
CA THR A 42 2.41 -24.17 4.31
C THR A 42 3.61 -23.24 4.07
N SER A 43 4.67 -23.76 3.46
CA SER A 43 5.85 -22.96 3.12
C SER A 43 5.55 -21.89 2.06
N VAL A 44 4.69 -22.23 1.06
CA VAL A 44 4.20 -21.25 0.07
C VAL A 44 3.33 -20.18 0.75
N GLN A 45 2.41 -20.57 1.62
CA GLN A 45 1.58 -19.63 2.39
C GLN A 45 2.42 -18.68 3.23
N GLY A 46 3.47 -19.19 3.87
CA GLY A 46 4.41 -18.37 4.65
C GLY A 46 5.09 -17.29 3.80
N ALA A 47 5.53 -17.64 2.59
CA ALA A 47 6.14 -16.70 1.65
C ALA A 47 5.14 -15.62 1.18
N VAL A 48 3.91 -16.02 0.85
CA VAL A 48 2.83 -15.09 0.48
C VAL A 48 2.49 -14.17 1.65
N ALA A 49 2.39 -14.69 2.87
CA ALA A 49 2.12 -13.90 4.08
C ALA A 49 3.20 -12.83 4.34
N ALA A 50 4.47 -13.13 4.05
CA ALA A 50 5.56 -12.17 4.15
C ALA A 50 5.37 -10.98 3.17
N ILE A 51 4.88 -11.24 1.95
CA ILE A 51 4.55 -10.19 0.98
C ILE A 51 3.40 -9.32 1.51
N TYR A 52 2.33 -9.93 2.02
CA TYR A 52 1.21 -9.18 2.61
C TYR A 52 1.66 -8.30 3.77
N SER A 53 2.49 -8.82 4.66
CA SER A 53 3.03 -8.06 5.79
C SER A 53 3.83 -6.83 5.31
N LYS A 54 4.68 -7.00 4.29
CA LYS A 54 5.45 -5.89 3.71
C LYS A 54 4.56 -4.91 2.96
N ALA A 55 3.59 -5.39 2.21
CA ALA A 55 2.61 -4.57 1.49
C ALA A 55 1.73 -3.76 2.45
N ALA A 56 1.26 -4.37 3.54
CA ALA A 56 0.49 -3.70 4.58
C ALA A 56 1.29 -2.56 5.21
N TYR A 57 2.55 -2.81 5.58
CA TYR A 57 3.42 -1.79 6.14
C TYR A 57 3.63 -0.63 5.16
N SER A 58 3.92 -0.93 3.89
CA SER A 58 4.15 0.07 2.84
C SER A 58 2.93 0.94 2.61
N TYR A 59 1.75 0.33 2.50
CA TYR A 59 0.51 1.02 2.22
C TYR A 59 0.05 1.88 3.40
N LEU A 60 -0.01 1.31 4.60
CA LEU A 60 -0.60 1.96 5.75
C LEU A 60 0.28 3.04 6.36
N GLU A 61 1.60 2.95 6.23
CA GLU A 61 2.51 3.92 6.87
C GLU A 61 2.89 5.06 5.94
N TYR A 62 3.12 4.78 4.66
CA TYR A 62 3.72 5.75 3.76
C TYR A 62 2.81 6.18 2.62
N PHE A 63 2.28 5.24 1.87
CA PHE A 63 1.43 5.54 0.71
C PHE A 63 0.17 6.31 1.13
N TRP A 64 -0.47 5.90 2.23
CA TRP A 64 -1.64 6.57 2.76
C TRP A 64 -1.38 8.06 3.08
N TYR A 65 -0.23 8.38 3.68
CA TYR A 65 0.12 9.79 3.96
C TYR A 65 0.24 10.62 2.69
N LEU A 66 0.84 10.06 1.63
CA LEU A 66 0.97 10.79 0.37
C LEU A 66 -0.39 11.06 -0.28
N GLN A 67 -1.31 10.13 -0.20
CA GLN A 67 -2.65 10.30 -0.77
C GLN A 67 -3.54 11.24 0.05
N GLU A 68 -3.66 11.00 1.34
CA GLU A 68 -4.67 11.67 2.15
C GLU A 68 -4.28 13.10 2.54
N PHE A 69 -3.01 13.34 2.85
CA PHE A 69 -2.59 14.69 3.23
C PHE A 69 -2.48 15.63 2.04
N SER A 70 -2.27 15.14 0.83
CA SER A 70 -2.26 15.97 -0.38
C SER A 70 -3.64 16.19 -0.99
N ALA A 71 -4.67 15.50 -0.50
CA ALA A 71 -6.01 15.50 -1.07
C ALA A 71 -6.99 16.50 -0.42
N ASP A 72 -6.54 17.39 0.44
CA ASP A 72 -7.36 18.39 1.15
C ASP A 72 -8.51 17.83 2.01
N GLN A 73 -8.49 16.52 2.31
CA GLN A 73 -9.50 15.91 3.16
C GLN A 73 -9.11 15.93 4.63
N VAL A 74 -7.84 15.66 4.89
CA VAL A 74 -7.25 15.68 6.22
C VAL A 74 -5.97 16.51 6.23
N ALA A 75 -5.59 16.99 7.41
CA ALA A 75 -4.36 17.73 7.58
C ALA A 75 -3.62 17.27 8.83
N TRP A 76 -2.29 17.30 8.76
CA TRP A 76 -1.47 17.19 9.96
C TRP A 76 -1.47 18.52 10.68
N ARG A 77 -1.79 18.48 11.92
CA ARG A 77 -2.06 19.68 12.70
C ARG A 77 -0.79 20.29 13.26
N SER A 78 -0.69 21.63 13.27
CA SER A 78 0.25 22.38 14.10
C SER A 78 -0.40 22.77 15.43
N TRP A 79 0.38 22.77 16.50
CA TRP A 79 -0.08 23.13 17.84
C TRP A 79 0.72 24.30 18.41
N ASN A 80 0.06 25.36 18.86
CA ASN A 80 0.72 26.53 19.47
C ASN A 80 1.94 27.06 18.69
N GLY A 81 1.88 27.07 17.37
CA GLY A 81 2.98 27.49 16.52
C GLY A 81 4.14 26.48 16.41
N GLY A 82 3.99 25.30 16.98
CA GLY A 82 4.88 24.14 16.83
C GLY A 82 4.19 23.00 16.10
N LEU A 83 4.97 22.12 15.56
CA LEU A 83 4.51 20.87 14.98
C LEU A 83 4.47 19.81 16.08
N TRP A 84 3.58 18.86 15.98
CA TRP A 84 3.37 17.83 16.99
C TRP A 84 3.67 16.44 16.42
N GLY A 85 4.50 15.66 17.12
CA GLY A 85 4.79 14.27 16.81
C GLY A 85 6.02 14.04 15.93
N TRP A 86 6.33 12.82 15.60
CA TRP A 86 7.46 12.43 14.77
C TRP A 86 7.21 12.76 13.29
N ASP A 87 8.25 13.27 12.62
CA ASP A 87 8.23 13.65 11.19
C ASP A 87 7.12 14.65 10.82
N GLU A 88 6.70 15.45 11.77
CA GLU A 88 5.60 16.41 11.64
C GLU A 88 5.80 17.40 10.52
N ALA A 89 7.00 17.95 10.41
CA ALA A 89 7.32 18.90 9.37
C ALA A 89 7.10 18.31 7.98
N LEU A 90 7.42 17.00 7.78
CA LEU A 90 7.23 16.32 6.52
C LEU A 90 5.75 16.05 6.23
N LYS A 91 4.99 15.63 7.24
CA LYS A 91 3.54 15.39 7.10
C LYS A 91 2.78 16.70 6.91
N PHE A 92 3.15 17.74 7.63
CA PHE A 92 2.59 19.09 7.42
C PHE A 92 2.93 19.62 6.02
N ALA A 93 4.15 19.36 5.52
CA ALA A 93 4.55 19.75 4.17
C ALA A 93 3.68 19.06 3.09
N LEU A 94 3.20 17.85 3.32
CA LEU A 94 2.24 17.20 2.40
C LEU A 94 0.91 17.95 2.37
N SER A 95 0.35 18.30 3.53
CA SER A 95 -0.92 19.03 3.62
C SER A 95 -0.83 20.47 3.10
N SER A 96 0.35 21.10 3.21
CA SER A 96 0.60 22.48 2.74
C SER A 96 1.17 22.55 1.33
N HIS A 97 1.37 21.41 0.66
CA HIS A 97 1.97 21.29 -0.67
C HIS A 97 3.37 21.92 -0.78
N THR A 98 4.17 21.81 0.29
CA THR A 98 5.53 22.38 0.38
C THR A 98 6.63 21.31 0.47
N TRP A 99 6.32 20.07 0.10
CA TRP A 99 7.28 18.96 0.09
C TRP A 99 8.42 19.20 -0.91
N THR A 100 9.53 18.56 -0.65
CA THR A 100 10.71 18.58 -1.53
C THR A 100 11.18 17.16 -1.84
N SER A 101 12.12 17.02 -2.76
CA SER A 101 12.79 15.75 -3.06
C SER A 101 13.52 15.12 -1.87
N GLU A 102 13.80 15.90 -0.83
CA GLU A 102 14.45 15.45 0.41
C GLU A 102 13.47 14.77 1.40
N SER A 103 12.18 14.73 1.06
CA SER A 103 11.18 14.12 1.93
C SER A 103 11.43 12.63 2.13
N THR A 104 11.70 12.23 3.37
CA THR A 104 11.92 10.83 3.74
C THR A 104 10.66 10.00 3.55
N ILE A 105 9.47 10.58 3.70
CA ILE A 105 8.18 9.89 3.46
C ILE A 105 8.07 9.48 1.99
N ILE A 106 8.38 10.39 1.05
CA ILE A 106 8.36 10.12 -0.39
C ILE A 106 9.36 9.00 -0.72
N ARG A 107 10.60 9.13 -0.23
CA ARG A 107 11.65 8.12 -0.44
C ARG A 107 11.25 6.75 0.13
N GLN A 108 10.76 6.70 1.35
CA GLN A 108 10.35 5.44 2.00
C GLN A 108 9.14 4.80 1.30
N THR A 109 8.21 5.60 0.78
CA THR A 109 7.10 5.06 -0.05
C THR A 109 7.66 4.34 -1.27
N TRP A 110 8.63 4.95 -1.97
CA TRP A 110 9.31 4.35 -3.11
C TRP A 110 10.04 3.06 -2.73
N GLU A 111 10.92 3.11 -1.75
CA GLU A 111 11.74 1.96 -1.30
C GLU A 111 10.88 0.77 -0.85
N ASN A 112 9.82 1.03 -0.10
CA ASN A 112 8.92 -0.02 0.40
C ASN A 112 8.08 -0.65 -0.72
N ALA A 113 7.61 0.14 -1.68
CA ALA A 113 6.87 -0.37 -2.82
C ALA A 113 7.75 -1.28 -3.69
N TRP A 114 9.00 -0.86 -3.98
CA TRP A 114 9.95 -1.69 -4.74
C TRP A 114 10.38 -2.94 -4.01
N THR A 115 10.50 -2.88 -2.68
CA THR A 115 10.71 -4.09 -1.87
C THR A 115 9.54 -5.07 -2.03
N THR A 116 8.30 -4.58 -1.99
CA THR A 116 7.11 -5.42 -2.19
C THR A 116 7.09 -6.04 -3.60
N ILE A 117 7.36 -5.24 -4.64
CA ILE A 117 7.45 -5.71 -6.03
C ILE A 117 8.55 -6.76 -6.19
N GLY A 118 9.72 -6.54 -5.59
CA GLY A 118 10.84 -7.47 -5.62
C GLY A 118 10.50 -8.82 -4.98
N LEU A 119 9.82 -8.81 -3.84
CA LEU A 119 9.34 -10.04 -3.20
C LEU A 119 8.33 -10.78 -4.07
N CYS A 120 7.41 -10.06 -4.74
CA CYS A 120 6.48 -10.66 -5.68
C CYS A 120 7.23 -11.31 -6.86
N ASN A 121 8.18 -10.60 -7.46
CA ASN A 121 8.98 -11.12 -8.58
C ASN A 121 9.72 -12.41 -8.20
N THR A 122 10.38 -12.41 -7.04
CA THR A 122 11.10 -13.58 -6.53
C THR A 122 10.14 -14.76 -6.35
N LEU A 123 9.04 -14.57 -5.63
CA LEU A 123 8.11 -15.66 -5.37
C LEU A 123 7.46 -16.20 -6.65
N ILE A 124 7.07 -15.35 -7.60
CA ILE A 124 6.53 -15.80 -8.89
C ILE A 124 7.56 -16.66 -9.63
N THR A 125 8.82 -16.20 -9.68
CA THR A 125 9.90 -16.93 -10.36
C THR A 125 10.13 -18.29 -9.70
N ASP A 126 10.19 -18.34 -8.38
CA ASP A 126 10.39 -19.56 -7.61
C ASP A 126 9.25 -20.56 -7.84
N LEU A 127 8.00 -20.11 -7.70
CA LEU A 127 6.84 -20.99 -7.85
C LEU A 127 6.67 -21.51 -9.29
N GLN A 128 7.02 -20.71 -10.30
CA GLN A 128 7.00 -21.15 -11.70
C GLN A 128 8.08 -22.19 -12.02
N ALA A 129 9.17 -22.24 -11.27
CA ALA A 129 10.24 -23.20 -11.44
C ALA A 129 9.98 -24.54 -10.70
N ILE A 130 9.02 -24.59 -9.78
CA ILE A 130 8.74 -25.76 -8.95
C ILE A 130 7.67 -26.65 -9.57
N SER A 131 7.91 -27.97 -9.58
CA SER A 131 6.85 -28.93 -9.91
C SER A 131 5.83 -29.01 -8.76
N PRO A 132 4.51 -28.83 -8.99
CA PRO A 132 3.51 -28.89 -7.93
C PRO A 132 3.59 -30.17 -7.11
N SER A 133 3.83 -31.31 -7.75
CA SER A 133 3.94 -32.60 -7.08
C SER A 133 5.12 -32.72 -6.11
N SER A 134 6.21 -31.99 -6.35
CA SER A 134 7.39 -32.01 -5.47
C SER A 134 7.10 -31.35 -4.11
N ILE A 135 6.13 -30.45 -4.07
CA ILE A 135 5.69 -29.74 -2.87
C ILE A 135 4.29 -30.17 -2.41
N ARG A 136 3.81 -31.33 -2.88
CA ARG A 136 2.53 -31.94 -2.50
C ARG A 136 1.30 -31.05 -2.78
N MET A 137 1.38 -30.22 -3.79
CA MET A 137 0.28 -29.35 -4.22
C MET A 137 -0.31 -29.85 -5.55
N THR A 138 -1.53 -29.42 -5.83
CA THR A 138 -2.11 -29.52 -7.17
C THR A 138 -1.65 -28.35 -8.03
N GLU A 139 -1.71 -28.51 -9.35
CA GLU A 139 -1.40 -27.42 -10.29
C GLU A 139 -2.34 -26.23 -10.09
N ASP A 140 -3.63 -26.48 -9.89
CA ASP A 140 -4.62 -25.42 -9.63
C ASP A 140 -4.32 -24.62 -8.35
N ALA A 141 -3.91 -25.32 -7.27
CA ALA A 141 -3.53 -24.65 -6.03
C ALA A 141 -2.27 -23.79 -6.21
N LEU A 142 -1.25 -24.29 -6.91
CA LEU A 142 -0.04 -23.52 -7.20
C LEU A 142 -0.34 -22.30 -8.08
N ASN A 143 -1.14 -22.49 -9.14
CA ASN A 143 -1.57 -21.39 -10.02
C ASN A 143 -2.37 -20.34 -9.27
N SER A 144 -3.20 -20.73 -8.30
CA SER A 144 -3.94 -19.79 -7.46
C SER A 144 -3.00 -18.91 -6.61
N TYR A 145 -1.92 -19.44 -6.04
CA TYR A 145 -0.91 -18.65 -5.34
C TYR A 145 -0.13 -17.72 -6.27
N ILE A 146 0.24 -18.21 -7.46
CA ILE A 146 0.91 -17.38 -8.48
C ILE A 146 0.00 -16.21 -8.88
N ALA A 147 -1.28 -16.47 -9.14
CA ALA A 147 -2.27 -15.45 -9.49
C ALA A 147 -2.46 -14.40 -8.36
N GLU A 148 -2.47 -14.86 -7.12
CA GLU A 148 -2.53 -14.00 -5.95
C GLU A 148 -1.32 -13.06 -5.85
N VAL A 149 -0.11 -13.59 -6.03
CA VAL A 149 1.12 -12.79 -5.98
C VAL A 149 1.22 -11.84 -7.19
N ARG A 150 0.77 -12.25 -8.38
CA ARG A 150 0.65 -11.37 -9.56
C ARG A 150 -0.31 -10.22 -9.28
N THR A 151 -1.44 -10.49 -8.64
CA THR A 151 -2.41 -9.44 -8.25
C THR A 151 -1.83 -8.50 -7.20
N LEU A 152 -1.06 -8.99 -6.22
CA LEU A 152 -0.33 -8.15 -5.26
C LEU A 152 0.71 -7.27 -5.94
N ARG A 153 1.44 -7.81 -6.93
CA ARG A 153 2.39 -7.05 -7.75
C ARG A 153 1.68 -5.94 -8.52
N ALA A 154 0.58 -6.26 -9.19
CA ALA A 154 -0.22 -5.30 -9.92
C ALA A 154 -0.77 -4.20 -9.00
N TRP A 155 -1.22 -4.54 -7.79
CA TRP A 155 -1.66 -3.59 -6.78
C TRP A 155 -0.53 -2.67 -6.30
N ALA A 156 0.66 -3.20 -6.05
CA ALA A 156 1.82 -2.40 -5.68
C ALA A 156 2.21 -1.43 -6.81
N TYR A 157 2.24 -1.91 -8.05
CA TYR A 157 2.46 -1.06 -9.23
C TYR A 157 1.38 0.01 -9.38
N TYR A 158 0.10 -0.33 -9.20
CA TYR A 158 -0.99 0.63 -9.27
C TYR A 158 -0.80 1.77 -8.27
N ASN A 159 -0.47 1.46 -7.02
CA ASN A 159 -0.27 2.45 -5.98
C ASN A 159 0.86 3.44 -6.29
N ILE A 160 2.02 2.95 -6.75
CA ILE A 160 3.12 3.85 -7.11
C ILE A 160 2.88 4.56 -8.44
N PHE A 161 2.09 3.96 -9.33
CA PHE A 161 1.70 4.59 -10.61
C PHE A 161 0.83 5.83 -10.38
N GLU A 162 -0.05 5.83 -9.40
CA GLU A 162 -0.84 7.01 -9.01
C GLU A 162 0.06 8.18 -8.58
N ILE A 163 1.25 7.92 -8.04
CA ILE A 163 2.15 8.95 -7.52
C ILE A 163 3.17 9.40 -8.57
N TRP A 164 3.80 8.45 -9.29
CA TRP A 164 4.95 8.72 -10.16
C TRP A 164 4.65 8.61 -11.65
N GLY A 165 3.49 8.09 -12.04
CA GLY A 165 3.08 7.99 -13.44
C GLY A 165 4.12 7.27 -14.31
N GLY A 166 4.43 7.85 -15.47
CA GLY A 166 5.35 7.28 -16.46
C GLY A 166 6.82 7.29 -16.09
N ALA A 167 7.20 7.87 -14.95
CA ALA A 167 8.58 7.83 -14.47
C ALA A 167 8.96 6.47 -13.84
N LEU A 168 8.02 5.54 -13.71
CA LEU A 168 8.27 4.23 -13.11
C LEU A 168 9.11 3.33 -14.02
N PRO A 169 10.07 2.59 -13.48
CA PRO A 169 10.66 1.44 -14.15
C PRO A 169 9.67 0.28 -14.26
N LEU A 170 9.81 -0.54 -15.29
CA LEU A 170 9.14 -1.83 -15.38
C LEU A 170 10.14 -2.93 -15.00
N ASN A 171 10.03 -3.45 -13.78
CA ASN A 171 10.85 -4.54 -13.26
C ASN A 171 9.97 -5.75 -12.90
N ILE A 172 10.10 -6.81 -13.68
CA ILE A 172 9.34 -8.06 -13.53
C ILE A 172 10.24 -9.27 -13.26
N SER A 173 11.54 -9.05 -13.10
CA SER A 173 12.53 -10.12 -12.94
C SER A 173 13.02 -10.19 -11.50
N SER A 174 13.23 -11.41 -11.00
CA SER A 174 13.86 -11.68 -9.72
C SER A 174 15.36 -11.34 -9.78
N GLY A 175 15.88 -10.66 -8.76
CA GLY A 175 17.30 -10.38 -8.60
C GLY A 175 17.89 -9.38 -9.60
N ALA A 176 17.07 -8.78 -10.45
CA ALA A 176 17.53 -7.75 -11.38
C ALA A 176 17.71 -6.40 -10.66
N GLU A 177 18.70 -5.62 -11.10
CA GLU A 177 18.74 -4.21 -10.73
C GLU A 177 17.47 -3.51 -11.22
N ILE A 178 16.97 -2.55 -10.44
CA ILE A 178 15.82 -1.75 -10.85
C ILE A 178 16.27 -0.92 -12.07
N PRO A 179 15.66 -1.14 -13.25
CA PRO A 179 16.03 -0.38 -14.45
C PRO A 179 15.65 1.10 -14.29
N GLY A 180 16.05 1.92 -15.22
CA GLY A 180 15.49 3.27 -15.35
C GLY A 180 13.99 3.25 -15.67
N SER A 181 13.37 4.43 -15.84
CA SER A 181 11.97 4.53 -16.23
C SER A 181 11.64 3.68 -17.46
N ALA A 182 10.41 3.18 -17.53
CA ALA A 182 9.96 2.29 -18.63
C ALA A 182 10.13 2.90 -20.03
N ASP A 183 10.01 4.22 -20.14
CA ASP A 183 10.34 5.00 -21.35
C ASP A 183 10.88 6.37 -20.93
N THR A 184 11.66 7.00 -21.79
CA THR A 184 12.13 8.39 -21.61
C THR A 184 11.02 9.41 -21.84
N ASP A 185 10.01 9.05 -22.63
CA ASP A 185 8.77 9.81 -22.85
C ASP A 185 7.78 9.43 -21.75
N PHE A 186 7.36 10.42 -20.97
CA PHE A 186 6.49 10.21 -19.79
C PHE A 186 5.14 9.57 -20.16
N ASP A 187 4.50 10.03 -21.23
CA ASP A 187 3.18 9.50 -21.62
C ASP A 187 3.28 8.06 -22.16
N LYS A 188 4.38 7.72 -22.86
CA LYS A 188 4.65 6.34 -23.24
C LYS A 188 4.97 5.47 -22.03
N GLY A 189 5.75 5.98 -21.08
CA GLY A 189 5.98 5.31 -19.80
C GLY A 189 4.68 5.01 -19.06
N CYS A 190 3.76 6.00 -18.99
CA CYS A 190 2.42 5.79 -18.44
C CYS A 190 1.68 4.65 -19.15
N LYS A 191 1.72 4.61 -20.48
CA LYS A 191 1.05 3.57 -21.26
C LYS A 191 1.62 2.19 -20.99
N ILE A 192 2.94 2.06 -20.91
CA ILE A 192 3.63 0.80 -20.62
C ILE A 192 3.22 0.27 -19.25
N ILE A 193 3.25 1.11 -18.21
CA ILE A 193 2.89 0.71 -16.84
C ILE A 193 1.40 0.39 -16.75
N TYR A 194 0.54 1.19 -17.35
CA TYR A 194 -0.90 0.94 -17.41
C TYR A 194 -1.21 -0.42 -18.06
N ASP A 195 -0.63 -0.70 -19.22
CA ASP A 195 -0.84 -1.95 -19.95
C ASP A 195 -0.34 -3.16 -19.13
N PHE A 196 0.82 -3.02 -18.49
CA PHE A 196 1.35 -4.06 -17.61
C PHE A 196 0.40 -4.38 -16.45
N ILE A 197 -0.05 -3.36 -15.70
CA ILE A 197 -0.98 -3.57 -14.59
C ILE A 197 -2.27 -4.21 -15.10
N SER A 198 -2.80 -3.71 -16.22
CA SER A 198 -4.01 -4.23 -16.86
C SER A 198 -3.87 -5.70 -17.22
N GLN A 199 -2.77 -6.09 -17.86
CA GLN A 199 -2.48 -7.45 -18.26
C GLN A 199 -2.33 -8.38 -17.05
N GLU A 200 -1.55 -8.00 -16.04
CA GLU A 200 -1.40 -8.79 -14.81
C GLU A 200 -2.74 -9.13 -14.17
N LEU A 201 -3.63 -8.14 -14.09
CA LEU A 201 -4.97 -8.32 -13.51
C LEU A 201 -5.87 -9.22 -14.39
N ASP A 202 -5.81 -9.08 -15.71
CA ASP A 202 -6.66 -9.87 -16.61
C ASP A 202 -6.23 -11.33 -16.70
N GLU A 203 -4.93 -11.59 -16.71
CA GLU A 203 -4.40 -12.95 -16.80
C GLU A 203 -4.49 -13.72 -15.48
N SER A 204 -4.54 -13.05 -14.34
CA SER A 204 -4.56 -13.71 -13.04
C SER A 204 -5.96 -13.98 -12.48
N VAL A 205 -6.99 -13.25 -12.91
CA VAL A 205 -8.30 -13.27 -12.23
C VAL A 205 -8.97 -14.63 -12.16
N THR A 206 -8.81 -15.46 -13.20
CA THR A 206 -9.50 -16.77 -13.29
C THR A 206 -8.98 -17.80 -12.29
N ASP A 207 -7.71 -17.70 -11.93
CA ASP A 207 -7.04 -18.63 -11.01
C ASP A 207 -7.15 -18.17 -9.54
N LEU A 208 -7.67 -16.96 -9.31
CA LEU A 208 -7.92 -16.45 -7.97
C LEU A 208 -9.14 -17.09 -7.32
N MET A 209 -9.11 -17.18 -6.00
CA MET A 209 -10.27 -17.59 -5.22
C MET A 209 -11.44 -16.63 -5.41
N LYS A 210 -12.64 -17.18 -5.42
CA LYS A 210 -13.90 -16.44 -5.46
C LYS A 210 -14.57 -16.49 -4.09
N GLU A 211 -14.97 -15.32 -3.56
CA GLU A 211 -15.67 -15.23 -2.28
C GLU A 211 -17.08 -15.82 -2.40
N ASP A 212 -17.41 -16.76 -1.54
CA ASP A 212 -18.71 -17.46 -1.48
C ASP A 212 -19.68 -16.88 -0.43
N GLY A 213 -19.28 -15.78 0.22
CA GLY A 213 -20.02 -15.14 1.31
C GLY A 213 -19.56 -15.61 2.71
N SER A 214 -18.68 -16.59 2.80
CA SER A 214 -18.18 -17.11 4.10
C SER A 214 -17.14 -16.21 4.77
N GLY A 215 -16.56 -15.26 4.05
CA GLY A 215 -15.48 -14.39 4.54
C GLY A 215 -14.07 -14.98 4.45
N LYS A 216 -13.92 -16.23 4.04
CA LYS A 216 -12.62 -16.93 4.07
C LYS A 216 -11.57 -16.36 3.13
N THR A 217 -11.99 -15.65 2.09
CA THR A 217 -11.07 -15.08 1.10
C THR A 217 -10.82 -13.58 1.30
N ARG A 218 -11.46 -12.95 2.28
CA ARG A 218 -11.43 -11.48 2.48
C ARG A 218 -10.10 -10.93 2.95
N ASN A 219 -9.22 -11.76 3.46
CA ASN A 219 -7.85 -11.40 3.86
C ASN A 219 -6.79 -11.75 2.81
N ARG A 220 -7.22 -12.09 1.60
CA ARG A 220 -6.36 -12.45 0.46
C ARG A 220 -6.82 -11.74 -0.81
N MET A 221 -5.90 -11.56 -1.78
CA MET A 221 -6.29 -11.10 -3.11
C MET A 221 -7.17 -12.16 -3.77
N ASN A 222 -8.44 -11.85 -3.88
CA ASN A 222 -9.47 -12.66 -4.50
C ASN A 222 -9.94 -12.02 -5.82
N GLN A 223 -10.85 -12.70 -6.54
CA GLN A 223 -11.32 -12.21 -7.82
C GLN A 223 -11.92 -10.79 -7.76
N ALA A 224 -12.70 -10.50 -6.73
CA ALA A 224 -13.31 -9.18 -6.57
C ALA A 224 -12.25 -8.10 -6.27
N ALA A 225 -11.27 -8.39 -5.40
CA ALA A 225 -10.18 -7.46 -5.11
C ALA A 225 -9.37 -7.12 -6.37
N ASN A 226 -9.03 -8.14 -7.18
CA ASN A 226 -8.39 -7.97 -8.47
C ASN A 226 -9.22 -7.05 -9.39
N ARG A 227 -10.51 -7.30 -9.51
CA ARG A 227 -11.41 -6.50 -10.36
C ARG A 227 -11.62 -5.08 -9.83
N MET A 228 -11.61 -4.87 -8.51
CA MET A 228 -11.66 -3.53 -7.92
C MET A 228 -10.42 -2.70 -8.26
N ILE A 229 -9.22 -3.31 -8.27
CA ILE A 229 -8.00 -2.64 -8.74
C ILE A 229 -8.14 -2.28 -10.23
N LYS A 230 -8.64 -3.21 -11.05
CA LYS A 230 -8.88 -2.97 -12.47
C LYS A 230 -9.88 -1.84 -12.70
N MET A 231 -10.96 -1.77 -11.92
CA MET A 231 -11.93 -0.68 -11.98
C MET A 231 -11.29 0.69 -11.72
N ARG A 232 -10.47 0.80 -10.68
CA ARG A 232 -9.74 2.04 -10.37
C ARG A 232 -8.80 2.45 -11.51
N LEU A 233 -8.10 1.48 -12.10
CA LEU A 233 -7.24 1.71 -13.26
C LEU A 233 -8.04 2.24 -14.46
N LEU A 234 -9.17 1.62 -14.77
CA LEU A 234 -10.07 2.03 -15.87
C LEU A 234 -10.70 3.40 -15.62
N LEU A 235 -11.15 3.68 -14.39
CA LEU A 235 -11.75 4.94 -13.99
C LEU A 235 -10.78 6.13 -14.21
N ASN A 236 -9.49 5.90 -13.93
CA ASN A 236 -8.45 6.91 -14.05
C ASN A 236 -7.69 6.87 -15.39
N SER A 237 -8.14 6.07 -16.35
CA SER A 237 -7.44 5.87 -17.63
C SER A 237 -7.25 7.17 -18.44
N GLU A 238 -8.21 8.10 -18.37
CA GLU A 238 -8.10 9.39 -19.05
C GLU A 238 -6.94 10.24 -18.49
N VAL A 239 -6.73 10.19 -17.18
CA VAL A 239 -5.60 10.86 -16.52
C VAL A 239 -4.28 10.19 -16.88
N PHE A 240 -4.23 8.86 -16.82
CA PHE A 240 -3.00 8.09 -17.00
C PHE A 240 -2.53 8.03 -18.45
N ILE A 241 -3.44 7.72 -19.37
CA ILE A 241 -3.10 7.39 -20.76
C ILE A 241 -3.88 8.21 -21.78
N LYS A 242 -4.59 9.25 -21.35
CA LYS A 242 -5.40 10.14 -22.22
C LYS A 242 -6.48 9.40 -23.02
N GLN A 243 -6.95 8.27 -22.51
CA GLN A 243 -7.99 7.44 -23.13
C GLN A 243 -9.12 7.19 -22.13
N ASN A 244 -10.34 7.34 -22.58
CA ASN A 244 -11.53 7.16 -21.75
C ASN A 244 -11.98 5.70 -21.76
N SER A 245 -11.99 5.05 -20.57
CA SER A 245 -12.46 3.68 -20.37
C SER A 245 -13.68 3.60 -19.43
N TYR A 246 -14.47 4.66 -19.30
CA TYR A 246 -15.59 4.70 -18.37
C TYR A 246 -16.66 3.65 -18.64
N ASN A 247 -16.94 3.33 -19.91
CA ASN A 247 -17.91 2.29 -20.27
C ASN A 247 -17.44 0.89 -19.86
N GLU A 248 -16.15 0.62 -20.01
CA GLU A 248 -15.55 -0.64 -19.57
C GLU A 248 -15.57 -0.73 -18.04
N CYS A 249 -15.23 0.35 -17.36
CA CYS A 249 -15.32 0.45 -15.90
C CYS A 249 -16.77 0.19 -15.43
N ALA A 250 -17.77 0.84 -16.01
CA ALA A 250 -19.18 0.65 -15.65
C ALA A 250 -19.63 -0.80 -15.87
N THR A 251 -19.21 -1.41 -16.97
CA THR A 251 -19.50 -2.83 -17.26
C THR A 251 -18.89 -3.74 -16.19
N LEU A 252 -17.65 -3.47 -15.78
CA LEU A 252 -16.97 -4.24 -14.75
C LEU A 252 -17.65 -4.06 -13.37
N CYS A 253 -18.06 -2.83 -13.03
CA CYS A 253 -18.84 -2.56 -11.83
C CYS A 253 -20.11 -3.42 -11.80
N GLN A 254 -20.87 -3.46 -12.91
CA GLN A 254 -22.10 -4.23 -13.00
C GLN A 254 -21.84 -5.73 -12.78
N LYS A 255 -20.75 -6.28 -13.32
CA LYS A 255 -20.36 -7.68 -13.10
C LYS A 255 -20.07 -7.97 -11.63
N ILE A 256 -19.38 -7.05 -10.93
CA ILE A 256 -19.15 -7.20 -9.49
C ILE A 256 -20.48 -7.18 -8.71
N LEU A 257 -21.36 -6.24 -9.01
CA LEU A 257 -22.68 -6.14 -8.39
C LEU A 257 -23.56 -7.37 -8.64
N ASN A 258 -23.41 -8.01 -9.80
CA ASN A 258 -24.12 -9.26 -10.14
C ASN A 258 -23.53 -10.49 -9.44
N GLY A 259 -22.40 -10.38 -8.72
CA GLY A 259 -21.74 -11.50 -8.05
C GLY A 259 -20.85 -12.35 -8.96
N ASP A 260 -20.49 -11.86 -10.16
CA ASP A 260 -19.63 -12.62 -11.09
C ASP A 260 -18.27 -12.96 -10.45
N TYR A 261 -17.78 -12.11 -9.55
CA TYR A 261 -16.48 -12.24 -8.90
C TYR A 261 -16.53 -12.52 -7.39
N GLY A 262 -17.70 -12.74 -6.85
CA GLY A 262 -17.89 -13.08 -5.43
C GLY A 262 -19.22 -12.60 -4.88
N THR A 263 -19.56 -13.10 -3.69
CA THR A 263 -20.80 -12.75 -3.00
C THR A 263 -20.54 -11.72 -1.92
N TYR A 264 -21.09 -10.52 -2.11
CA TYR A 264 -20.97 -9.39 -1.19
C TYR A 264 -22.32 -8.72 -1.01
N SER A 265 -22.51 -8.00 0.08
CA SER A 265 -23.72 -7.20 0.32
C SER A 265 -23.36 -5.96 1.14
N ILE A 266 -24.12 -4.89 0.94
CA ILE A 266 -23.98 -3.67 1.74
C ILE A 266 -24.53 -3.94 3.13
N THR A 267 -23.78 -3.51 4.15
CA THR A 267 -24.24 -3.57 5.55
C THR A 267 -25.22 -2.46 5.86
N ASP A 268 -26.11 -2.68 6.82
CA ASP A 268 -27.06 -1.67 7.27
C ASP A 268 -26.44 -0.55 8.11
N ASP A 269 -25.30 -0.84 8.76
CA ASP A 269 -24.55 0.13 9.54
C ASP A 269 -23.12 0.24 9.03
N TYR A 270 -22.74 1.42 8.49
CA TYR A 270 -21.41 1.67 7.98
C TYR A 270 -20.28 1.42 9.01
N ARG A 271 -20.61 1.45 10.31
CA ARG A 271 -19.66 1.20 11.40
C ARG A 271 -19.20 -0.25 11.47
N ASP A 272 -19.96 -1.18 10.90
CA ASP A 272 -19.57 -2.60 10.85
C ASP A 272 -18.25 -2.82 10.14
N ILE A 273 -17.95 -1.98 9.13
CA ILE A 273 -16.67 -2.03 8.41
C ILE A 273 -15.48 -1.71 9.34
N TYR A 274 -15.71 -0.87 10.34
CA TYR A 274 -14.69 -0.39 11.29
C TYR A 274 -14.73 -1.12 12.64
N SER A 275 -15.62 -2.09 12.79
CA SER A 275 -15.73 -2.88 14.03
C SER A 275 -14.53 -3.80 14.23
N ILE A 276 -14.32 -4.27 15.47
CA ILE A 276 -13.29 -5.25 15.78
C ILE A 276 -13.49 -6.59 15.05
N ASN A 277 -14.74 -6.89 14.67
CA ASN A 277 -15.12 -8.08 13.93
C ASN A 277 -15.37 -7.80 12.44
N ASN A 278 -14.73 -6.78 11.90
CA ASN A 278 -14.96 -6.36 10.52
C ASN A 278 -14.65 -7.44 9.46
N VAL A 279 -13.94 -8.49 9.80
CA VAL A 279 -13.75 -9.67 8.93
C VAL A 279 -15.07 -10.36 8.59
N GLU A 280 -16.08 -10.25 9.47
CA GLU A 280 -17.42 -10.81 9.26
C GLU A 280 -18.31 -9.88 8.43
N CYS A 281 -17.92 -8.61 8.24
CA CYS A 281 -18.72 -7.63 7.50
C CYS A 281 -18.82 -8.05 6.01
N PRO A 282 -20.04 -8.26 5.49
CA PRO A 282 -20.24 -8.76 4.13
C PRO A 282 -19.87 -7.75 3.03
N GLU A 283 -19.63 -6.49 3.39
CA GLU A 283 -19.23 -5.43 2.47
C GLU A 283 -17.71 -5.45 2.20
N VAL A 284 -16.92 -6.07 3.08
CA VAL A 284 -15.46 -6.12 2.94
C VAL A 284 -15.07 -7.06 1.81
N VAL A 285 -14.45 -6.51 0.77
CA VAL A 285 -13.93 -7.27 -0.38
C VAL A 285 -12.56 -7.85 -0.08
N MET A 286 -11.65 -7.03 0.46
CA MET A 286 -10.30 -7.41 0.85
C MET A 286 -9.84 -6.51 1.99
N ALA A 287 -9.25 -7.11 3.01
CA ALA A 287 -8.64 -6.42 4.13
C ALA A 287 -7.22 -6.94 4.37
N LEU A 288 -6.31 -6.04 4.67
CA LEU A 288 -5.00 -6.41 5.18
C LEU A 288 -5.17 -6.86 6.64
N ALA A 289 -5.03 -8.15 6.87
CA ALA A 289 -5.24 -8.72 8.20
C ALA A 289 -4.19 -8.20 9.19
N MET A 290 -4.67 -7.84 10.38
CA MET A 290 -3.82 -7.45 11.51
C MET A 290 -4.22 -8.25 12.72
N GLU A 291 -3.25 -8.87 13.36
CA GLU A 291 -3.45 -9.67 14.55
C GLU A 291 -2.48 -9.24 15.65
N VAL A 292 -3.01 -9.03 16.83
CA VAL A 292 -2.21 -8.63 17.99
C VAL A 292 -1.12 -9.66 18.28
N GLY A 293 0.12 -9.21 18.31
CA GLY A 293 1.29 -10.07 18.57
C GLY A 293 1.86 -10.78 17.34
N GLN A 294 1.16 -10.79 16.20
CA GLN A 294 1.64 -11.40 14.95
C GLN A 294 2.02 -10.32 13.92
N VAL A 295 1.10 -9.42 13.60
CA VAL A 295 1.34 -8.29 12.70
C VAL A 295 1.10 -7.01 13.49
N ASN A 296 2.14 -6.50 14.11
CA ASN A 296 2.03 -5.36 15.01
C ASN A 296 2.32 -4.06 14.28
N THR A 297 1.29 -3.51 13.66
CA THR A 297 1.37 -2.19 13.02
C THR A 297 0.39 -1.17 13.63
N GLY A 298 -0.41 -1.61 14.60
CA GLY A 298 -1.70 -0.98 14.87
C GLY A 298 -1.69 0.28 15.72
N TRP A 299 -0.95 0.32 16.83
CA TRP A 299 -1.15 1.39 17.80
C TRP A 299 -0.62 2.76 17.33
N MET A 300 0.52 2.78 16.64
CA MET A 300 1.09 4.03 16.13
C MET A 300 0.28 4.65 14.99
N ARG A 301 -0.64 3.89 14.39
CA ARG A 301 -1.43 4.35 13.23
C ARG A 301 -2.77 4.94 13.63
N ASN A 302 -3.39 4.39 14.67
CA ASN A 302 -4.68 4.89 15.12
C ASN A 302 -4.54 6.11 16.06
N MET A 303 -3.48 6.17 16.85
CA MET A 303 -3.27 7.24 17.82
C MET A 303 -3.21 8.64 17.22
N PRO A 304 -2.58 8.90 16.06
CA PRO A 304 -2.60 10.21 15.42
C PRO A 304 -4.01 10.72 15.08
N PHE A 305 -4.94 9.81 14.80
CA PHE A 305 -6.32 10.15 14.41
C PHE A 305 -7.26 10.29 15.61
N MET A 306 -6.84 9.88 16.79
CA MET A 306 -7.68 9.92 17.99
C MET A 306 -7.45 11.22 18.76
N PRO A 307 -8.54 11.87 19.26
CA PRO A 307 -8.42 13.01 20.15
C PRO A 307 -7.84 12.59 21.50
N TYR A 308 -7.28 13.54 22.26
CA TYR A 308 -6.73 13.27 23.59
C TYR A 308 -7.73 12.63 24.55
N ASN A 309 -8.99 13.02 24.43
CA ASN A 309 -10.08 12.53 25.28
C ASN A 309 -10.85 11.37 24.66
N CYS A 310 -10.22 10.60 23.77
CA CYS A 310 -10.88 9.48 23.11
C CYS A 310 -11.51 8.47 24.08
N TRP A 311 -10.96 8.33 25.27
CA TRP A 311 -11.47 7.46 26.32
C TRP A 311 -12.83 7.85 26.86
N ASP A 312 -13.15 9.13 26.87
CA ASP A 312 -14.47 9.63 27.28
C ASP A 312 -15.57 9.09 26.37
N TYR A 313 -15.23 8.72 25.13
CA TYR A 313 -16.16 8.25 24.10
C TYR A 313 -16.16 6.75 23.91
N PHE A 314 -15.00 6.11 24.05
CA PHE A 314 -14.87 4.66 23.78
C PHE A 314 -14.93 3.81 25.04
N GLY A 315 -14.89 4.42 26.20
CA GLY A 315 -14.84 3.73 27.50
C GLY A 315 -13.50 3.00 27.70
N GLY A 316 -12.94 3.10 28.88
CA GLY A 316 -11.71 2.37 29.20
C GLY A 316 -10.84 3.09 30.22
N THR A 317 -9.92 2.35 30.81
CA THR A 317 -8.96 2.82 31.80
C THR A 317 -7.53 2.86 31.25
N TYR A 318 -7.38 3.13 29.96
CA TYR A 318 -6.06 3.12 29.34
C TYR A 318 -5.26 4.38 29.63
N SER A 319 -3.97 4.20 29.87
CA SER A 319 -3.02 5.26 30.17
C SER A 319 -2.56 6.06 28.94
N GLN A 320 -3.01 5.70 27.74
CA GLN A 320 -2.60 6.35 26.49
C GLN A 320 -3.78 7.08 25.85
N SER A 321 -3.71 8.38 25.85
CA SER A 321 -4.63 9.25 25.10
C SER A 321 -4.28 9.25 23.61
N GLY A 322 -5.24 9.60 22.76
CA GLY A 322 -4.97 9.87 21.35
C GLY A 322 -3.96 11.00 21.16
N TRP A 323 -3.36 11.08 19.98
CA TRP A 323 -2.30 12.07 19.74
C TRP A 323 -2.80 13.38 19.14
N ASN A 324 -4.04 13.43 18.68
CA ASN A 324 -4.62 14.67 18.18
C ASN A 324 -3.89 15.29 16.98
N CYS A 325 -3.22 14.46 16.17
CA CYS A 325 -2.34 14.94 15.11
C CYS A 325 -3.05 15.19 13.79
N VAL A 326 -4.01 14.33 13.45
CA VAL A 326 -4.71 14.35 12.17
C VAL A 326 -6.14 14.80 12.39
N CYS A 327 -6.56 15.79 11.65
CA CYS A 327 -7.93 16.32 11.69
C CYS A 327 -8.47 16.54 10.27
N LEU A 328 -9.75 16.80 10.15
CA LEU A 328 -10.33 17.24 8.88
C LEU A 328 -9.64 18.52 8.40
N ALA A 329 -9.30 18.57 7.10
CA ALA A 329 -8.52 19.67 6.56
C ALA A 329 -9.25 21.01 6.70
N PRO A 330 -8.53 22.05 7.09
CA PRO A 330 -9.05 23.42 7.10
C PRO A 330 -9.09 24.01 5.68
N SER A 331 -9.62 25.20 5.56
CA SER A 331 -9.45 26.01 4.36
C SER A 331 -8.09 26.72 4.38
N TRP A 332 -7.47 26.87 3.20
CA TRP A 332 -6.17 27.51 3.00
C TRP A 332 -6.33 28.74 2.09
N ASP A 333 -5.53 29.78 2.31
CA ASP A 333 -5.38 30.87 1.35
C ASP A 333 -4.32 30.56 0.29
N ASN A 334 -4.20 31.44 -0.71
CA ASN A 334 -3.20 31.31 -1.77
C ASN A 334 -1.74 31.33 -1.30
N SER A 335 -1.51 31.75 -0.05
CA SER A 335 -0.18 31.80 0.59
C SER A 335 0.06 30.59 1.50
N GLY A 336 -0.89 29.66 1.59
CA GLY A 336 -0.81 28.48 2.45
C GLY A 336 -1.13 28.74 3.92
N ASN A 337 -1.71 29.92 4.27
CA ASN A 337 -2.18 30.14 5.62
C ASN A 337 -3.58 29.59 5.80
N VAL A 338 -3.84 29.05 6.99
CA VAL A 338 -5.16 28.57 7.35
C VAL A 338 -6.17 29.71 7.35
N GLN A 339 -7.24 29.55 6.63
CA GLN A 339 -8.32 30.51 6.53
C GLN A 339 -9.62 30.01 7.15
N PRO A 340 -10.44 30.86 7.71
CA PRO A 340 -11.80 30.54 8.11
C PRO A 340 -12.61 30.05 6.91
N TYR A 341 -13.32 28.94 7.08
CA TYR A 341 -14.28 28.51 6.07
C TYR A 341 -15.42 29.55 5.97
N GLY A 342 -15.68 30.01 4.75
CA GLY A 342 -16.64 31.09 4.50
C GLY A 342 -16.01 32.50 4.48
N GLY A 343 -14.67 32.60 4.56
CA GLY A 343 -13.92 33.84 4.48
C GLY A 343 -13.89 34.63 5.78
N THR A 344 -13.27 35.81 5.74
CA THR A 344 -13.14 36.69 6.91
C THR A 344 -14.47 37.25 7.41
N ASP A 345 -15.46 37.36 6.53
CA ASP A 345 -16.77 37.96 6.87
C ASP A 345 -17.74 36.93 7.48
N ASN A 346 -17.52 35.64 7.22
CA ASN A 346 -18.30 34.55 7.81
C ASN A 346 -17.39 33.35 8.12
N PRO A 347 -16.48 33.48 9.06
CA PRO A 347 -15.50 32.47 9.35
C PRO A 347 -16.15 31.21 9.92
N LYS A 348 -15.90 30.07 9.28
CA LYS A 348 -16.36 28.73 9.70
C LYS A 348 -15.22 27.73 9.87
N SER A 349 -13.99 28.20 9.87
CA SER A 349 -12.82 27.34 10.05
C SER A 349 -12.63 26.91 11.49
N PHE A 350 -12.39 25.65 11.71
CA PHE A 350 -12.11 25.10 13.02
C PHE A 350 -10.70 25.40 13.54
N LEU A 351 -9.80 25.94 12.73
CA LEU A 351 -8.42 26.24 13.14
C LEU A 351 -8.20 27.69 13.58
N THR A 352 -9.17 28.57 13.45
CA THR A 352 -9.00 29.93 13.86
C THR A 352 -9.53 30.16 15.25
N ASP A 353 -10.44 30.43 15.70
CA ASP A 353 -10.88 30.67 17.07
C ASP A 353 -11.87 29.59 17.48
N TYR A 354 -11.41 28.50 17.70
CA TYR A 354 -11.89 27.58 18.67
C TYR A 354 -13.36 27.80 19.08
N GLY A 355 -14.29 27.21 18.58
CA GLY A 355 -15.69 27.33 18.89
C GLY A 355 -16.50 26.73 17.77
N ASP A 356 -17.40 27.35 17.21
CA ASP A 356 -18.44 26.86 16.33
C ASP A 356 -17.98 26.60 14.89
N LYS A 357 -16.66 26.51 14.61
CA LYS A 357 -16.10 26.60 13.27
C LYS A 357 -15.54 25.27 12.84
N LEU A 358 -16.36 24.54 12.11
CA LEU A 358 -16.16 23.13 11.83
C LEU A 358 -15.39 22.89 10.55
N GLY A 359 -14.75 23.71 9.88
CA GLY A 359 -13.96 23.50 8.68
C GLY A 359 -14.73 23.02 7.44
N ALA A 360 -14.13 23.21 6.27
CA ALA A 360 -14.77 23.01 4.98
C ALA A 360 -15.21 21.56 4.73
N VAL A 361 -14.43 20.60 5.17
CA VAL A 361 -14.74 19.19 4.96
C VAL A 361 -15.98 18.77 5.76
N TYR A 362 -16.07 19.17 7.03
CA TYR A 362 -17.22 18.88 7.85
C TYR A 362 -18.52 19.48 7.28
N GLU A 363 -18.49 20.72 6.81
CA GLU A 363 -19.64 21.40 6.24
C GLU A 363 -20.17 20.77 4.95
N ARG A 364 -19.37 19.96 4.28
CA ARG A 364 -19.79 19.22 3.07
C ARG A 364 -20.63 17.99 3.37
N PHE A 365 -20.59 17.47 4.60
CA PHE A 365 -21.48 16.36 4.96
C PHE A 365 -22.92 16.84 5.04
N HIS A 366 -23.83 16.12 4.45
CA HIS A 366 -25.27 16.39 4.55
C HIS A 366 -25.74 16.28 6.00
N ASP A 367 -26.70 17.11 6.42
CA ASP A 367 -27.20 17.13 7.82
C ASP A 367 -27.84 15.82 8.28
N LYS A 368 -28.33 15.00 7.33
CA LYS A 368 -28.85 13.66 7.62
C LYS A 368 -27.77 12.59 7.64
N ASP A 369 -26.53 12.92 7.30
CA ASP A 369 -25.44 11.95 7.33
C ASP A 369 -25.09 11.63 8.79
N ILE A 370 -25.21 10.37 9.17
CA ILE A 370 -24.94 9.94 10.54
C ILE A 370 -23.48 10.15 10.93
N ARG A 371 -22.55 10.18 9.96
CA ARG A 371 -21.15 10.53 10.22
C ARG A 371 -21.01 11.94 10.74
N LYS A 372 -21.81 12.89 10.27
CA LYS A 372 -21.84 14.27 10.78
C LYS A 372 -22.26 14.35 12.27
N GLN A 373 -23.07 13.39 12.72
CA GLN A 373 -23.53 13.31 14.10
C GLN A 373 -22.54 12.62 15.04
N ASN A 374 -21.56 11.93 14.51
CA ASN A 374 -20.59 11.14 15.26
C ASN A 374 -19.21 11.79 15.38
N TYR A 375 -19.13 13.11 15.29
CA TYR A 375 -17.89 13.83 15.52
C TYR A 375 -17.58 14.00 17.00
N VAL A 376 -16.29 13.89 17.30
CA VAL A 376 -15.78 14.22 18.62
C VAL A 376 -15.18 15.62 18.57
N TYR A 377 -15.71 16.48 19.40
CA TYR A 377 -15.21 17.82 19.62
C TYR A 377 -14.48 17.86 20.96
N ASN A 378 -13.21 18.25 20.98
CA ASN A 378 -12.43 18.29 22.20
C ASN A 378 -12.30 19.72 22.72
N GLU A 379 -13.01 20.03 23.81
CA GLU A 379 -12.97 21.31 24.50
C GLU A 379 -12.16 21.27 25.81
N THR A 380 -11.57 20.14 26.20
CA THR A 380 -11.05 19.91 27.55
C THR A 380 -9.94 20.87 28.00
N THR A 381 -9.36 21.65 27.11
CA THR A 381 -8.27 22.59 27.45
C THR A 381 -8.62 24.05 27.19
N GLY A 382 -9.87 24.36 26.87
CA GLY A 382 -10.26 25.70 26.40
C GLY A 382 -9.72 26.02 25.00
N ASN A 383 -9.02 25.07 24.37
CA ASN A 383 -8.50 25.17 23.01
C ASN A 383 -9.17 24.12 22.14
N TYR A 384 -9.69 24.52 21.01
CA TYR A 384 -10.23 23.64 20.01
C TYR A 384 -9.12 22.73 19.45
N GLN A 385 -9.36 21.44 19.41
CA GLN A 385 -8.35 20.46 19.03
C GLN A 385 -8.62 19.74 17.71
N GLY A 386 -9.67 20.08 17.01
CA GLY A 386 -10.04 19.50 15.74
C GLY A 386 -11.33 18.68 15.80
N ILE A 387 -11.79 18.24 14.64
CA ILE A 387 -12.93 17.36 14.49
C ILE A 387 -12.44 15.98 14.12
N PHE A 388 -12.90 15.01 14.85
CA PHE A 388 -12.54 13.61 14.71
C PHE A 388 -13.81 12.80 14.47
N LEU A 389 -13.73 11.84 13.58
CA LEU A 389 -14.80 10.87 13.41
C LEU A 389 -14.88 9.95 14.64
N LYS A 390 -16.08 9.77 15.15
CA LYS A 390 -16.34 8.93 16.30
C LYS A 390 -16.49 7.47 15.86
#